data_e30f76e421f022dcbbe2d957176973cf
#
_entry.id   e30f76e421f022dcbbe2d957176973cf
#
_cell.length_a   1.000
_cell.length_b   1.000
_cell.length_c   1.000
_cell.angle_alpha   90.00
_cell.angle_beta   90.00
_cell.angle_gamma   90.00
#
_symmetry.space_group_name_H-M   'P 1'
#
loop_
_entity.id
_entity.type
_entity.pdbx_description
1 polymer ?
#
loop_
_entity_poly.entity_id
_entity_poly.type
_entity_poly.pdbx_seq_one_letter_code
_entity_poly.pdbx_strand_id
1 'polypeptide(L)'
;MKKYAFVLCFVLLLLLNFLQATFTPLVDDEAYYWVWSKHLAFGYYDHPPMIAWMIRLGNFVTTQEIGLRFISTILFTFNFFLFYAILQPKSTLQRWKVLCLFASTPFLQLFGFISTPDTVLLFFTLLYLYYLKQFLDQKKSLTFLGLSFAIAGLFYSKYHGFLVVAFTLLPHFLFLLNSKKFYLTIFIAFLLYIPHIFWLIEHDFVPFRYHLAERNQTKIHFDAIAYLLIGGLFLGTLAYSPFLWKTFFSIKNIKRRYRFDQSILYLSLMPMVFFLVMSLKNKPQLQWLLIGFVAQLIWLYQTEDLDNKLFFRLGFANLIVLIVARILLLSPSLSWLYDNRDAALRIGNEVKDSLVIFEKYQEASLFAFYANRSTWVYRTLDNRRSSFDDWQQLNDFDGKDFVFVSRWQKSNQSVIGWRDKPYFITKVENFKPEENYAFHLMSSVNYPAENIVVIELSSVSPAIFSSKNFQDLPLLYLVFIGDPHHSVVYLEDIREVLWEGKIKHQKTIQVSVRSNLLGKSKKVYVGLQPRGLPMYSVSNKISIESDKF
;
A
#
# COMPACT_ATOMS: atom_id res chain seq x y z
N MET A 1 34.17 25.45 15.96
CA MET A 1 34.25 24.64 14.73
C MET A 1 33.34 23.40 14.77
N LYS A 2 33.48 22.42 15.69
CA LYS A 2 32.68 21.16 15.69
C LYS A 2 31.15 21.35 15.76
N LYS A 3 30.63 22.41 16.42
CA LYS A 3 29.19 22.68 16.51
C LYS A 3 28.61 23.14 15.16
N TYR A 4 29.32 24.04 14.47
CA TYR A 4 28.89 24.53 13.15
C TYR A 4 28.93 23.42 12.09
N ALA A 5 29.96 22.54 12.12
CA ALA A 5 30.03 21.39 11.21
C ALA A 5 28.85 20.44 11.39
N PHE A 6 28.42 20.18 12.61
CA PHE A 6 27.25 19.34 12.88
C PHE A 6 25.96 19.91 12.28
N VAL A 7 25.72 21.22 12.50
CA VAL A 7 24.55 21.91 11.94
C VAL A 7 24.63 21.93 10.41
N LEU A 8 25.80 22.23 9.85
CA LEU A 8 26.02 22.25 8.41
C LEU A 8 25.70 20.89 7.77
N CYS A 9 26.21 19.79 8.34
CA CYS A 9 25.91 18.43 7.83
C CYS A 9 24.40 18.16 7.81
N PHE A 10 23.68 18.54 8.87
CA PHE A 10 22.23 18.36 8.92
C PHE A 10 21.52 19.22 7.87
N VAL A 11 21.90 20.49 7.73
CA VAL A 11 21.33 21.41 6.72
C VAL A 11 21.58 20.89 5.30
N LEU A 12 22.77 20.35 5.02
CA LEU A 12 23.08 19.75 3.71
C LEU A 12 22.19 18.54 3.41
N LEU A 13 21.91 17.68 4.40
CA LEU A 13 20.98 16.57 4.23
C LEU A 13 19.55 17.05 3.96
N LEU A 14 19.10 18.10 4.66
CA LEU A 14 17.80 18.71 4.44
C LEU A 14 17.69 19.33 3.04
N LEU A 15 18.71 20.07 2.61
CA LEU A 15 18.77 20.63 1.25
C LEU A 15 18.73 19.53 0.19
N LEU A 16 19.46 18.43 0.40
CA LEU A 16 19.42 17.28 -0.49
C LEU A 16 18.02 16.65 -0.55
N ASN A 17 17.28 16.61 0.58
CA ASN A 17 15.88 16.14 0.58
C ASN A 17 14.98 17.07 -0.26
N PHE A 18 15.11 18.40 -0.12
CA PHE A 18 14.35 19.35 -0.93
C PHE A 18 14.66 19.22 -2.42
N LEU A 19 15.93 19.07 -2.79
CA LEU A 19 16.34 18.84 -4.17
C LEU A 19 15.71 17.57 -4.73
N GLN A 20 15.76 16.47 -3.98
CA GLN A 20 15.14 15.22 -4.43
C GLN A 20 13.62 15.29 -4.47
N ALA A 21 12.99 15.92 -3.47
CA ALA A 21 11.54 16.11 -3.46
C ALA A 21 11.05 16.89 -4.70
N THR A 22 11.91 17.77 -5.25
CA THR A 22 11.60 18.59 -6.41
C THR A 22 11.88 17.88 -7.74
N PHE A 23 13.02 17.20 -7.85
CA PHE A 23 13.54 16.74 -9.14
C PHE A 23 13.40 15.23 -9.39
N THR A 24 13.18 14.42 -8.34
CA THR A 24 12.93 12.99 -8.54
C THR A 24 11.46 12.78 -8.96
N PRO A 25 11.19 12.10 -10.08
CA PRO A 25 9.82 11.78 -10.48
C PRO A 25 9.05 11.02 -9.40
N LEU A 26 7.73 11.15 -9.40
CA LEU A 26 6.87 10.42 -8.46
C LEU A 26 6.93 8.91 -8.74
N VAL A 27 6.88 8.13 -7.68
CA VAL A 27 6.48 6.73 -7.79
C VAL A 27 4.96 6.63 -7.90
N ASP A 28 4.48 5.54 -8.48
CA ASP A 28 3.07 5.30 -8.76
C ASP A 28 2.17 5.41 -7.51
N ASP A 29 2.62 4.89 -6.37
CA ASP A 29 1.88 5.00 -5.09
C ASP A 29 1.79 6.46 -4.60
N GLU A 30 2.83 7.30 -4.78
CA GLU A 30 2.76 8.72 -4.42
C GLU A 30 1.68 9.47 -5.22
N ALA A 31 1.62 9.20 -6.54
CA ALA A 31 0.60 9.78 -7.40
C ALA A 31 -0.81 9.32 -6.98
N TYR A 32 -0.96 8.07 -6.54
CA TYR A 32 -2.23 7.55 -6.03
C TYR A 32 -2.66 8.24 -4.73
N TYR A 33 -1.74 8.46 -3.79
CA TYR A 33 -2.03 9.23 -2.57
C TYR A 33 -2.29 10.71 -2.85
N TRP A 34 -1.73 11.27 -3.93
CA TRP A 34 -2.08 12.62 -4.39
C TRP A 34 -3.54 12.66 -4.89
N VAL A 35 -4.01 11.65 -5.63
CA VAL A 35 -5.43 11.58 -6.02
C VAL A 35 -6.31 11.52 -4.77
N TRP A 36 -5.94 10.75 -3.73
CA TRP A 36 -6.67 10.77 -2.45
C TRP A 36 -6.75 12.16 -1.84
N SER A 37 -5.69 12.96 -1.95
CA SER A 37 -5.69 14.33 -1.43
C SER A 37 -6.69 15.27 -2.12
N LYS A 38 -7.20 14.88 -3.28
CA LYS A 38 -8.30 15.58 -3.97
C LYS A 38 -9.68 15.13 -3.48
N HIS A 39 -9.77 13.93 -2.93
CA HIS A 39 -11.01 13.30 -2.42
C HIS A 39 -10.84 12.98 -0.93
N LEU A 40 -10.79 14.04 -0.07
CA LEU A 40 -10.52 13.86 1.35
C LEU A 40 -11.62 13.04 2.04
N ALA A 41 -11.19 12.01 2.76
CA ALA A 41 -12.04 11.11 3.53
C ALA A 41 -11.36 10.74 4.86
N PHE A 42 -12.05 10.01 5.72
CA PHE A 42 -11.49 9.46 6.95
C PHE A 42 -10.86 8.07 6.77
N GLY A 43 -10.83 7.55 5.55
CA GLY A 43 -10.18 6.30 5.18
C GLY A 43 -10.19 6.11 3.67
N TYR A 44 -9.42 5.14 3.19
CA TYR A 44 -9.32 4.75 1.78
C TYR A 44 -9.24 3.23 1.66
N TYR A 45 -9.36 2.73 0.44
CA TYR A 45 -9.44 1.30 0.16
C TYR A 45 -8.42 0.42 0.90
N ASP A 46 -7.17 0.84 0.96
CA ASP A 46 -6.06 0.04 1.52
C ASP A 46 -5.31 0.70 2.69
N HIS A 47 -5.56 1.99 2.99
CA HIS A 47 -4.85 2.69 4.07
C HIS A 47 -5.72 3.71 4.81
N PRO A 48 -5.37 4.05 6.07
CA PRO A 48 -5.91 5.22 6.77
C PRO A 48 -5.51 6.54 6.10
N PRO A 49 -6.16 7.67 6.44
CA PRO A 49 -6.17 8.88 5.61
C PRO A 49 -5.00 9.85 5.79
N MET A 50 -4.13 9.69 6.79
CA MET A 50 -3.17 10.72 7.19
C MET A 50 -2.26 11.19 6.05
N ILE A 51 -1.82 10.29 5.18
CA ILE A 51 -0.98 10.66 4.05
C ILE A 51 -1.70 11.61 3.07
N ALA A 52 -2.98 11.36 2.80
CA ALA A 52 -3.79 12.22 1.94
C ALA A 52 -3.97 13.62 2.51
N TRP A 53 -4.21 13.72 3.83
CA TRP A 53 -4.32 15.01 4.52
C TRP A 53 -3.01 15.79 4.47
N MET A 54 -1.86 15.13 4.66
CA MET A 54 -0.55 15.78 4.58
C MET A 54 -0.19 16.24 3.17
N ILE A 55 -0.48 15.43 2.16
CA ILE A 55 -0.30 15.85 0.77
C ILE A 55 -1.21 17.03 0.45
N ARG A 56 -2.46 17.04 0.93
CA ARG A 56 -3.38 18.17 0.75
C ARG A 56 -2.80 19.46 1.32
N LEU A 57 -2.22 19.41 2.51
CA LEU A 57 -1.56 20.57 3.14
C LEU A 57 -0.35 21.04 2.33
N GLY A 58 0.48 20.11 1.84
CA GLY A 58 1.64 20.48 1.00
C GLY A 58 1.24 21.10 -0.33
N ASN A 59 0.12 20.67 -0.93
CA ASN A 59 -0.41 21.21 -2.17
C ASN A 59 -0.88 22.68 -2.09
N PHE A 60 -1.03 23.25 -0.87
CA PHE A 60 -1.23 24.72 -0.72
C PHE A 60 0.04 25.51 -1.05
N VAL A 61 1.22 24.90 -0.96
CA VAL A 61 2.50 25.55 -1.31
C VAL A 61 2.71 25.56 -2.82
N THR A 62 2.52 24.41 -3.47
CA THR A 62 2.60 24.24 -4.94
C THR A 62 1.96 22.91 -5.34
N THR A 63 1.51 22.82 -6.58
CA THR A 63 0.89 21.60 -7.15
C THR A 63 1.89 20.66 -7.83
N GLN A 64 3.19 21.00 -7.80
CA GLN A 64 4.28 20.17 -8.34
C GLN A 64 4.72 19.08 -7.35
N GLU A 65 5.70 18.25 -7.74
CA GLU A 65 6.23 17.15 -6.90
C GLU A 65 6.65 17.61 -5.50
N ILE A 66 7.28 18.79 -5.41
CA ILE A 66 7.67 19.35 -4.12
C ILE A 66 6.47 19.65 -3.22
N GLY A 67 5.34 20.09 -3.78
CA GLY A 67 4.11 20.31 -3.01
C GLY A 67 3.59 19.02 -2.39
N LEU A 68 3.51 17.96 -3.19
CA LEU A 68 3.13 16.63 -2.72
C LEU A 68 4.03 16.14 -1.58
N ARG A 69 5.35 16.41 -1.65
CA ARG A 69 6.39 15.95 -0.72
C ARG A 69 6.75 16.94 0.38
N PHE A 70 6.17 18.15 0.37
CA PHE A 70 6.57 19.26 1.24
C PHE A 70 6.50 18.89 2.70
N ILE A 71 5.37 18.38 3.16
CA ILE A 71 5.20 17.98 4.58
C ILE A 71 6.15 16.83 4.93
N SER A 72 6.33 15.84 4.05
CA SER A 72 7.27 14.73 4.27
C SER A 72 8.70 15.21 4.48
N THR A 73 9.13 16.20 3.70
CA THR A 73 10.47 16.81 3.84
C THR A 73 10.60 17.58 5.16
N ILE A 74 9.55 18.25 5.61
CA ILE A 74 9.52 18.90 6.94
C ILE A 74 9.55 17.84 8.06
N LEU A 75 8.80 16.73 7.92
CA LEU A 75 8.79 15.66 8.90
C LEU A 75 10.17 15.01 9.08
N PHE A 76 11.03 15.02 8.07
CA PHE A 76 12.42 14.58 8.22
C PHE A 76 13.15 15.38 9.32
N THR A 77 12.95 16.68 9.36
CA THR A 77 13.53 17.54 10.39
C THR A 77 12.99 17.19 11.79
N PHE A 78 11.68 17.02 11.91
CA PHE A 78 11.05 16.62 13.17
C PHE A 78 11.48 15.21 13.59
N ASN A 79 11.63 14.28 12.65
CA ASN A 79 12.12 12.93 12.92
C ASN A 79 13.53 12.95 13.51
N PHE A 80 14.43 13.80 12.97
CA PHE A 80 15.76 13.97 13.54
C PHE A 80 15.72 14.52 14.97
N PHE A 81 14.93 15.55 15.22
CA PHE A 81 14.82 16.14 16.57
C PHE A 81 14.18 15.20 17.57
N LEU A 82 13.15 14.43 17.17
CA LEU A 82 12.55 13.41 18.03
C LEU A 82 13.53 12.28 18.33
N PHE A 83 14.25 11.78 17.32
CA PHE A 83 15.29 10.78 17.49
C PHE A 83 16.39 11.26 18.42
N TYR A 84 16.85 12.51 18.24
CA TYR A 84 17.82 13.14 19.11
C TYR A 84 17.30 13.31 20.56
N ALA A 85 16.06 13.71 20.74
CA ALA A 85 15.43 13.88 22.05
C ALA A 85 15.19 12.54 22.78
N ILE A 86 14.93 11.45 22.06
CA ILE A 86 14.83 10.11 22.63
C ILE A 86 16.20 9.64 23.13
N LEU A 87 17.26 9.85 22.34
CA LEU A 87 18.61 9.35 22.63
C LEU A 87 19.38 10.21 23.65
N GLN A 88 19.04 11.50 23.79
CA GLN A 88 19.59 12.44 24.77
C GLN A 88 21.14 12.47 24.81
N PRO A 89 21.84 12.74 23.70
CA PRO A 89 23.30 12.74 23.67
C PRO A 89 23.89 13.85 24.56
N LYS A 90 24.80 13.48 25.47
CA LYS A 90 25.41 14.39 26.46
C LYS A 90 26.74 14.96 25.98
N SER A 91 27.51 14.21 25.17
CA SER A 91 28.82 14.62 24.66
C SER A 91 28.79 14.97 23.17
N THR A 92 29.81 15.66 22.68
CA THR A 92 29.99 15.95 21.26
C THR A 92 30.09 14.66 20.43
N LEU A 93 30.79 13.65 20.91
CA LEU A 93 30.94 12.36 20.23
C LEU A 93 29.57 11.65 20.10
N GLN A 94 28.76 11.68 21.17
CA GLN A 94 27.42 11.13 21.15
C GLN A 94 26.50 11.84 20.14
N ARG A 95 26.61 13.16 20.01
CA ARG A 95 25.86 13.93 18.98
C ARG A 95 26.24 13.50 17.57
N TRP A 96 27.52 13.33 17.29
CA TRP A 96 27.98 12.80 16.00
C TRP A 96 27.54 11.37 15.75
N LYS A 97 27.48 10.52 16.78
CA LYS A 97 26.95 9.17 16.70
C LYS A 97 25.46 9.17 16.29
N VAL A 98 24.65 10.05 16.91
CA VAL A 98 23.23 10.21 16.53
C VAL A 98 23.08 10.66 15.09
N LEU A 99 23.84 11.67 14.66
CA LEU A 99 23.81 12.14 13.27
C LEU A 99 24.25 11.06 12.30
N CYS A 100 25.31 10.32 12.62
CA CYS A 100 25.82 9.23 11.81
C CYS A 100 24.76 8.13 11.63
N LEU A 101 24.11 7.68 12.70
CA LEU A 101 23.01 6.70 12.64
C LEU A 101 21.87 7.20 11.77
N PHE A 102 21.44 8.44 11.99
CA PHE A 102 20.31 9.01 11.26
C PHE A 102 20.62 9.20 9.78
N ALA A 103 21.81 9.76 9.47
CA ALA A 103 22.20 10.09 8.10
C ALA A 103 22.56 8.85 7.26
N SER A 104 23.12 7.82 7.88
CA SER A 104 23.56 6.62 7.16
C SER A 104 22.50 5.52 7.06
N THR A 105 21.28 5.74 7.58
CA THR A 105 20.23 4.74 7.53
C THR A 105 19.34 4.93 6.31
N PRO A 106 19.26 3.94 5.37
CA PRO A 106 18.56 4.10 4.09
C PRO A 106 17.10 4.54 4.21
N PHE A 107 16.30 3.91 5.07
CA PHE A 107 14.88 4.24 5.18
C PHE A 107 14.64 5.62 5.80
N LEU A 108 15.48 6.08 6.74
CA LEU A 108 15.37 7.43 7.28
C LEU A 108 15.64 8.49 6.21
N GLN A 109 16.58 8.20 5.30
CA GLN A 109 16.87 9.08 4.17
C GLN A 109 15.76 9.03 3.11
N LEU A 110 15.25 7.85 2.77
CA LEU A 110 14.21 7.65 1.76
C LEU A 110 12.92 8.37 2.15
N PHE A 111 12.42 8.16 3.37
CA PHE A 111 11.21 8.80 3.86
C PHE A 111 11.39 10.28 4.23
N GLY A 112 12.56 10.84 3.98
CA GLY A 112 12.82 12.27 4.05
C GLY A 112 12.40 13.05 2.79
N PHE A 113 12.11 12.37 1.67
CA PHE A 113 11.72 13.01 0.41
C PHE A 113 10.63 12.27 -0.37
N ILE A 114 10.15 11.13 0.10
CA ILE A 114 9.01 10.38 -0.48
C ILE A 114 7.80 10.52 0.43
N SER A 115 6.61 10.67 -0.17
CA SER A 115 5.33 10.80 0.54
C SER A 115 4.51 9.52 0.46
N THR A 116 4.62 8.69 1.49
CA THR A 116 3.88 7.43 1.63
C THR A 116 3.30 7.30 3.04
N PRO A 117 2.37 6.38 3.29
CA PRO A 117 1.91 6.08 4.66
C PRO A 117 3.06 5.74 5.62
N ASP A 118 4.16 5.16 5.11
CA ASP A 118 5.34 4.83 5.92
C ASP A 118 6.10 6.08 6.39
N THR A 119 6.12 7.15 5.60
CA THR A 119 6.71 8.45 6.00
C THR A 119 6.02 9.01 7.24
N VAL A 120 4.71 8.95 7.25
CA VAL A 120 3.88 9.44 8.35
C VAL A 120 3.95 8.50 9.55
N LEU A 121 3.94 7.19 9.31
CA LEU A 121 4.11 6.16 10.34
C LEU A 121 5.44 6.34 11.08
N LEU A 122 6.53 6.63 10.37
CA LEU A 122 7.84 6.92 10.96
C LEU A 122 7.79 8.09 11.94
N PHE A 123 7.18 9.20 11.53
CA PHE A 123 7.05 10.38 12.38
C PHE A 123 6.25 10.06 13.64
N PHE A 124 5.06 9.47 13.51
CA PHE A 124 4.24 9.16 14.68
C PHE A 124 4.84 8.03 15.53
N THR A 125 5.64 7.13 14.96
CA THR A 125 6.42 6.15 15.74
C THR A 125 7.44 6.85 16.64
N LEU A 126 8.21 7.79 16.11
CA LEU A 126 9.18 8.55 16.89
C LEU A 126 8.50 9.45 17.92
N LEU A 127 7.41 10.11 17.56
CA LEU A 127 6.62 10.94 18.49
C LEU A 127 6.03 10.09 19.62
N TYR A 128 5.48 8.93 19.30
CA TYR A 128 4.98 7.97 20.26
C TYR A 128 6.07 7.49 21.21
N LEU A 129 7.23 7.07 20.70
CA LEU A 129 8.35 6.60 21.52
C LEU A 129 8.88 7.72 22.44
N TYR A 130 8.90 8.97 21.96
CA TYR A 130 9.27 10.11 22.78
C TYR A 130 8.31 10.31 23.96
N TYR A 131 7.00 10.29 23.73
CA TYR A 131 6.01 10.43 24.81
C TYR A 131 5.91 9.17 25.67
N LEU A 132 6.05 7.96 25.10
CA LEU A 132 6.09 6.72 25.87
C LEU A 132 7.24 6.71 26.87
N LYS A 133 8.45 7.14 26.46
CA LYS A 133 9.60 7.29 27.37
C LYS A 133 9.26 8.17 28.57
N GLN A 134 8.68 9.34 28.33
CA GLN A 134 8.30 10.26 29.40
C GLN A 134 7.15 9.73 30.27
N PHE A 135 6.21 9.03 29.68
CA PHE A 135 5.08 8.41 30.36
C PHE A 135 5.54 7.30 31.33
N LEU A 136 6.41 6.40 30.86
CA LEU A 136 6.98 5.33 31.69
C LEU A 136 7.89 5.85 32.80
N ASP A 137 8.61 6.95 32.54
CA ASP A 137 9.46 7.63 33.53
C ASP A 137 8.66 8.54 34.50
N GLN A 138 7.35 8.70 34.28
CA GLN A 138 6.44 9.57 35.06
C GLN A 138 6.89 11.03 35.23
N LYS A 139 7.67 11.55 34.26
CA LYS A 139 8.36 12.85 34.37
C LYS A 139 7.44 14.06 34.34
N LYS A 140 6.27 13.99 33.70
CA LYS A 140 5.34 15.12 33.56
C LYS A 140 3.88 14.65 33.63
N SER A 141 3.01 15.48 34.23
CA SER A 141 1.60 15.11 34.42
C SER A 141 0.79 15.02 33.11
N LEU A 142 1.11 15.86 32.11
CA LEU A 142 0.36 15.96 30.84
C LEU A 142 0.93 15.12 29.70
N THR A 143 1.89 14.24 29.96
CA THR A 143 2.47 13.35 28.91
C THR A 143 1.45 12.44 28.28
N PHE A 144 0.38 12.09 29.02
CA PHE A 144 -0.71 11.24 28.50
C PHE A 144 -1.43 11.87 27.30
N LEU A 145 -1.59 13.20 27.24
CA LEU A 145 -2.21 13.88 26.09
C LEU A 145 -1.37 13.74 24.82
N GLY A 146 -0.05 14.00 24.94
CA GLY A 146 0.87 13.81 23.81
C GLY A 146 0.94 12.34 23.35
N LEU A 147 0.88 11.40 24.30
CA LEU A 147 0.86 9.98 24.01
C LEU A 147 -0.45 9.57 23.31
N SER A 148 -1.60 10.09 23.76
CA SER A 148 -2.90 9.86 23.11
C SER A 148 -2.91 10.35 21.66
N PHE A 149 -2.41 11.57 21.44
CA PHE A 149 -2.30 12.15 20.10
C PHE A 149 -1.37 11.31 19.20
N ALA A 150 -0.22 10.88 19.73
CA ALA A 150 0.70 10.04 18.97
C ALA A 150 0.13 8.66 18.63
N ILE A 151 -0.64 8.04 19.54
CA ILE A 151 -1.36 6.78 19.28
C ILE A 151 -2.40 6.96 18.16
N ALA A 152 -3.24 7.98 18.26
CA ALA A 152 -4.22 8.27 17.22
C ALA A 152 -3.53 8.54 15.88
N GLY A 153 -2.45 9.32 15.86
CA GLY A 153 -1.64 9.59 14.68
C GLY A 153 -1.03 8.34 14.05
N LEU A 154 -0.54 7.39 14.86
CA LEU A 154 -0.08 6.08 14.39
C LEU A 154 -1.19 5.33 13.65
N PHE A 155 -2.38 5.28 14.24
CA PHE A 155 -3.52 4.54 13.69
C PHE A 155 -4.05 5.21 12.41
N TYR A 156 -4.04 6.52 12.33
CA TYR A 156 -4.36 7.27 11.11
C TYR A 156 -3.28 7.18 10.03
N SER A 157 -2.05 6.81 10.38
CA SER A 157 -0.96 6.71 9.40
C SER A 157 -0.99 5.39 8.64
N LYS A 158 -1.03 4.28 9.36
CA LYS A 158 -1.01 2.92 8.79
C LYS A 158 -1.46 1.90 9.84
N TYR A 159 -2.14 0.83 9.43
CA TYR A 159 -2.57 -0.23 10.36
C TYR A 159 -1.42 -0.88 11.14
N HIS A 160 -0.18 -0.82 10.60
CA HIS A 160 1.02 -1.24 11.34
C HIS A 160 1.28 -0.41 12.62
N GLY A 161 0.68 0.77 12.75
CA GLY A 161 0.73 1.58 13.97
C GLY A 161 0.19 0.84 15.20
N PHE A 162 -0.80 -0.04 15.01
CA PHE A 162 -1.30 -0.92 16.09
C PHE A 162 -0.21 -1.84 16.63
N LEU A 163 0.67 -2.36 15.76
CA LEU A 163 1.78 -3.22 16.16
C LEU A 163 2.82 -2.45 16.97
N VAL A 164 3.07 -1.17 16.64
CA VAL A 164 3.97 -0.31 17.44
C VAL A 164 3.48 -0.22 18.87
N VAL A 165 2.21 0.11 19.06
CA VAL A 165 1.59 0.23 20.38
C VAL A 165 1.58 -1.12 21.10
N ALA A 166 1.11 -2.18 20.45
CA ALA A 166 1.00 -3.50 21.03
C ALA A 166 2.37 -4.03 21.52
N PHE A 167 3.39 -3.99 20.67
CA PHE A 167 4.70 -4.57 21.01
C PHE A 167 5.44 -3.75 22.07
N THR A 168 5.28 -2.43 22.10
CA THR A 168 5.93 -1.60 23.12
C THR A 168 5.26 -1.67 24.49
N LEU A 169 3.95 -1.91 24.55
CA LEU A 169 3.19 -2.00 25.79
C LEU A 169 3.19 -3.42 26.39
N LEU A 170 3.40 -4.45 25.55
CA LEU A 170 3.37 -5.85 25.97
C LEU A 170 4.24 -6.16 27.21
N PRO A 171 5.51 -5.70 27.33
CA PRO A 171 6.32 -5.99 28.50
C PRO A 171 5.83 -5.31 29.79
N HIS A 172 4.93 -4.32 29.68
CA HIS A 172 4.44 -3.52 30.80
C HIS A 172 2.94 -3.66 31.05
N PHE A 173 2.29 -4.61 30.39
CA PHE A 173 0.84 -4.73 30.38
C PHE A 173 0.24 -4.73 31.79
N LEU A 174 0.73 -5.61 32.69
CA LEU A 174 0.25 -5.70 34.08
C LEU A 174 0.49 -4.41 34.89
N PHE A 175 1.61 -3.72 34.65
CA PHE A 175 1.87 -2.44 35.30
C PHE A 175 0.92 -1.33 34.81
N LEU A 176 0.61 -1.32 33.52
CA LEU A 176 -0.24 -0.31 32.88
C LEU A 176 -1.71 -0.47 33.30
N LEU A 177 -2.17 -1.70 33.54
CA LEU A 177 -3.53 -1.97 34.03
C LEU A 177 -3.84 -1.28 35.39
N ASN A 178 -2.84 -0.94 36.17
CA ASN A 178 -3.00 -0.21 37.45
C ASN A 178 -2.89 1.31 37.28
N SER A 179 -2.75 1.83 36.08
CA SER A 179 -2.54 3.26 35.81
C SER A 179 -3.81 3.96 35.31
N LYS A 180 -4.41 4.83 36.13
CA LYS A 180 -5.55 5.68 35.70
C LYS A 180 -5.19 6.54 34.47
N LYS A 181 -3.95 7.04 34.39
CA LYS A 181 -3.46 7.84 33.24
C LYS A 181 -3.39 6.99 31.97
N PHE A 182 -3.13 5.70 32.08
CA PHE A 182 -3.13 4.82 30.93
C PHE A 182 -4.54 4.67 30.33
N TYR A 183 -5.55 4.42 31.17
CA TYR A 183 -6.95 4.36 30.70
C TYR A 183 -7.40 5.67 30.04
N LEU A 184 -7.03 6.82 30.63
CA LEU A 184 -7.33 8.11 30.04
C LEU A 184 -6.61 8.33 28.70
N THR A 185 -5.35 7.85 28.58
CA THR A 185 -4.60 7.86 27.30
C THR A 185 -5.34 7.10 26.21
N ILE A 186 -5.75 5.87 26.50
CA ILE A 186 -6.45 5.00 25.53
C ILE A 186 -7.82 5.60 25.19
N PHE A 187 -8.54 6.11 26.17
CA PHE A 187 -9.86 6.73 25.96
C PHE A 187 -9.76 7.96 25.03
N ILE A 188 -8.80 8.85 25.25
CA ILE A 188 -8.62 10.03 24.38
C ILE A 188 -8.15 9.60 22.99
N ALA A 189 -7.22 8.66 22.88
CA ALA A 189 -6.78 8.13 21.58
C ALA A 189 -7.95 7.50 20.80
N PHE A 190 -8.81 6.77 21.49
CA PHE A 190 -10.03 6.19 20.91
C PHE A 190 -10.99 7.28 20.42
N LEU A 191 -11.27 8.31 21.23
CA LEU A 191 -12.12 9.43 20.81
C LEU A 191 -11.58 10.12 19.56
N LEU A 192 -10.26 10.35 19.48
CA LEU A 192 -9.62 10.93 18.30
C LEU A 192 -9.72 10.03 17.07
N TYR A 193 -9.84 8.71 17.23
CA TYR A 193 -9.89 7.75 16.13
C TYR A 193 -11.33 7.39 15.68
N ILE A 194 -12.35 7.82 16.42
CA ILE A 194 -13.78 7.57 16.10
C ILE A 194 -14.16 7.89 14.65
N PRO A 195 -13.75 9.03 14.03
CA PRO A 195 -14.14 9.32 12.66
C PRO A 195 -13.71 8.25 11.65
N HIS A 196 -12.54 7.65 11.83
CA HIS A 196 -12.10 6.53 10.99
C HIS A 196 -12.91 5.26 11.24
N ILE A 197 -13.32 5.01 12.48
CA ILE A 197 -14.17 3.85 12.81
C ILE A 197 -15.53 3.96 12.12
N PHE A 198 -16.15 5.14 12.14
CA PHE A 198 -17.40 5.37 11.39
C PHE A 198 -17.19 5.13 9.89
N TRP A 199 -16.13 5.67 9.33
CA TRP A 199 -15.81 5.43 7.93
C TRP A 199 -15.63 3.94 7.61
N LEU A 200 -14.97 3.17 8.47
CA LEU A 200 -14.82 1.71 8.31
C LEU A 200 -16.16 0.99 8.30
N ILE A 201 -17.10 1.39 9.17
CA ILE A 201 -18.46 0.79 9.24
C ILE A 201 -19.23 1.09 7.95
N GLU A 202 -19.22 2.35 7.49
CA GLU A 202 -19.89 2.78 6.27
C GLU A 202 -19.36 2.09 5.01
N HIS A 203 -18.08 1.69 5.01
CA HIS A 203 -17.40 1.04 3.87
C HIS A 203 -17.15 -0.46 4.12
N ASP A 204 -17.96 -1.11 4.99
CA ASP A 204 -17.91 -2.56 5.24
C ASP A 204 -16.52 -3.09 5.58
N PHE A 205 -15.70 -2.34 6.31
CA PHE A 205 -14.34 -2.71 6.70
C PHE A 205 -13.47 -3.10 5.51
N VAL A 206 -13.62 -2.44 4.37
CA VAL A 206 -12.94 -2.77 3.10
C VAL A 206 -11.41 -2.95 3.23
N PRO A 207 -10.65 -2.14 3.99
CA PRO A 207 -9.20 -2.35 4.12
C PRO A 207 -8.84 -3.66 4.81
N PHE A 208 -9.63 -4.07 5.79
CA PHE A 208 -9.41 -5.36 6.49
C PHE A 208 -9.74 -6.54 5.59
N ARG A 209 -10.83 -6.47 4.80
CA ARG A 209 -11.15 -7.50 3.80
C ARG A 209 -10.02 -7.63 2.77
N TYR A 210 -9.51 -6.51 2.27
CA TYR A 210 -8.38 -6.50 1.36
C TYR A 210 -7.14 -7.18 1.96
N HIS A 211 -6.70 -6.77 3.14
CA HIS A 211 -5.47 -7.29 3.74
C HIS A 211 -5.58 -8.72 4.24
N LEU A 212 -6.75 -9.16 4.72
CA LEU A 212 -6.94 -10.47 5.33
C LEU A 212 -7.43 -11.54 4.33
N ALA A 213 -8.21 -11.16 3.32
CA ALA A 213 -8.81 -12.11 2.39
C ALA A 213 -8.22 -12.01 0.97
N GLU A 214 -8.22 -10.83 0.37
CA GLU A 214 -7.88 -10.68 -1.06
C GLU A 214 -6.38 -10.81 -1.33
N ARG A 215 -5.54 -10.37 -0.38
CA ARG A 215 -4.07 -10.39 -0.50
C ARG A 215 -3.47 -11.75 -0.14
N ASN A 216 -4.20 -12.63 0.55
CA ASN A 216 -3.70 -13.91 1.01
C ASN A 216 -3.48 -14.87 -0.17
N GLN A 217 -2.26 -15.43 -0.28
CA GLN A 217 -1.93 -16.49 -1.21
C GLN A 217 -2.13 -17.85 -0.54
N THR A 218 -2.67 -18.83 -1.27
CA THR A 218 -2.97 -20.16 -0.75
C THR A 218 -1.74 -21.05 -0.59
N LYS A 219 -0.59 -20.68 -1.16
CA LYS A 219 0.66 -21.47 -1.11
C LYS A 219 1.69 -20.87 -0.17
N ILE A 220 2.36 -21.73 0.60
CA ILE A 220 3.52 -21.35 1.42
C ILE A 220 4.69 -21.03 0.48
N HIS A 221 5.26 -19.82 0.64
CA HIS A 221 6.39 -19.33 -0.14
C HIS A 221 7.65 -19.21 0.72
N PHE A 222 8.61 -20.11 0.55
CA PHE A 222 9.90 -20.02 1.25
C PHE A 222 10.74 -18.80 0.84
N ASP A 223 10.53 -18.27 -0.37
CA ASP A 223 11.22 -17.07 -0.88
C ASP A 223 10.92 -15.81 -0.04
N ALA A 224 9.78 -15.77 0.64
CA ALA A 224 9.41 -14.67 1.51
C ALA A 224 10.32 -14.54 2.75
N ILE A 225 10.86 -15.65 3.25
CA ILE A 225 11.80 -15.67 4.39
C ILE A 225 13.13 -15.04 3.96
N ALA A 226 13.67 -15.45 2.80
CA ALA A 226 14.89 -14.85 2.24
C ALA A 226 14.70 -13.35 1.99
N TYR A 227 13.55 -12.96 1.46
CA TYR A 227 13.19 -11.56 1.24
C TYR A 227 13.16 -10.74 2.53
N LEU A 228 12.57 -11.25 3.63
CA LEU A 228 12.54 -10.57 4.94
C LEU A 228 13.95 -10.43 5.52
N LEU A 229 14.77 -11.47 5.43
CA LEU A 229 16.14 -11.44 5.94
C LEU A 229 17.01 -10.47 5.14
N ILE A 230 16.98 -10.55 3.81
CA ILE A 230 17.74 -9.66 2.93
C ILE A 230 17.22 -8.23 3.06
N GLY A 231 15.90 -8.04 3.09
CA GLY A 231 15.30 -6.72 3.24
C GLY A 231 15.60 -6.07 4.57
N GLY A 232 15.58 -6.86 5.65
CA GLY A 232 15.98 -6.41 6.98
C GLY A 232 17.41 -5.91 7.02
N LEU A 233 18.31 -6.60 6.32
CA LEU A 233 19.70 -6.20 6.19
C LEU A 233 19.89 -4.94 5.32
N PHE A 234 19.18 -4.85 4.19
CA PHE A 234 19.37 -3.75 3.22
C PHE A 234 18.74 -2.43 3.64
N LEU A 235 17.49 -2.45 4.12
CA LEU A 235 16.77 -1.21 4.42
C LEU A 235 17.13 -0.61 5.78
N GLY A 236 17.42 -1.45 6.75
CA GLY A 236 17.60 -0.98 8.11
C GLY A 236 19.03 -0.63 8.45
N THR A 237 19.87 -1.61 8.48
CA THR A 237 21.10 -1.50 9.26
C THR A 237 22.26 -2.37 8.75
N LEU A 238 22.35 -2.60 7.43
CA LEU A 238 23.42 -3.47 6.90
C LEU A 238 24.81 -3.05 7.41
N ALA A 239 25.10 -1.75 7.43
CA ALA A 239 26.36 -1.22 7.94
C ALA A 239 26.55 -1.50 9.44
N TYR A 240 25.49 -1.71 10.18
CA TYR A 240 25.51 -1.93 11.62
C TYR A 240 25.19 -3.37 12.02
N SER A 241 24.97 -4.27 11.07
CA SER A 241 24.64 -5.67 11.34
C SER A 241 25.63 -6.38 12.29
N PRO A 242 26.96 -6.16 12.24
CA PRO A 242 27.89 -6.77 13.19
C PRO A 242 27.62 -6.37 14.64
N PHE A 243 27.16 -5.13 14.86
CA PHE A 243 26.85 -4.62 16.21
C PHE A 243 25.49 -5.09 16.69
N LEU A 244 24.50 -5.15 15.80
CA LEU A 244 23.16 -5.67 16.14
C LEU A 244 23.23 -7.12 16.57
N TRP A 245 23.99 -7.95 15.85
CA TRP A 245 24.16 -9.35 16.21
C TRP A 245 24.71 -9.51 17.63
N LYS A 246 25.76 -8.77 17.99
CA LYS A 246 26.32 -8.73 19.33
C LYS A 246 25.29 -8.31 20.40
N THR A 247 24.43 -7.37 20.06
CA THR A 247 23.39 -6.83 20.97
C THR A 247 22.27 -7.84 21.24
N PHE A 248 21.87 -8.63 20.26
CA PHE A 248 20.86 -9.69 20.46
C PHE A 248 21.30 -10.73 21.50
N PHE A 249 22.58 -11.05 21.57
CA PHE A 249 23.10 -11.95 22.59
C PHE A 249 23.13 -11.33 24.01
N SER A 250 23.02 -10.01 24.12
CA SER A 250 22.98 -9.29 25.40
C SER A 250 21.60 -9.28 26.08
N ILE A 251 20.60 -9.97 25.52
CA ILE A 251 19.20 -10.01 26.00
C ILE A 251 19.08 -10.64 27.39
N LYS A 252 20.02 -11.46 27.80
CA LYS A 252 19.98 -12.22 29.08
C LYS A 252 19.73 -11.33 30.31
N ASN A 253 19.98 -10.05 30.25
CA ASN A 253 19.86 -9.10 31.37
C ASN A 253 18.70 -8.11 31.24
N ILE A 254 17.72 -8.35 30.37
CA ILE A 254 16.66 -7.37 30.06
C ILE A 254 15.80 -6.98 31.27
N LYS A 255 15.51 -7.91 32.18
CA LYS A 255 14.67 -7.66 33.37
C LYS A 255 15.25 -6.59 34.32
N ARG A 256 16.56 -6.32 34.24
CA ARG A 256 17.25 -5.30 35.04
C ARG A 256 17.31 -3.93 34.34
N ARG A 257 16.80 -3.80 33.12
CA ARG A 257 16.82 -2.55 32.33
C ARG A 257 15.61 -1.68 32.64
N TYR A 258 15.73 -0.38 32.31
CA TYR A 258 14.62 0.56 32.38
C TYR A 258 13.45 0.10 31.51
N ARG A 259 12.22 0.46 31.92
CA ARG A 259 11.00 0.06 31.20
C ARG A 259 11.02 0.45 29.73
N PHE A 260 11.47 1.66 29.42
CA PHE A 260 11.57 2.10 28.04
C PHE A 260 12.49 1.21 27.19
N ASP A 261 13.63 0.78 27.74
CA ASP A 261 14.55 -0.13 27.02
C ASP A 261 13.91 -1.48 26.72
N GLN A 262 13.06 -1.99 27.63
CA GLN A 262 12.27 -3.20 27.37
C GLN A 262 11.30 -2.99 26.21
N SER A 263 10.57 -1.85 26.15
CA SER A 263 9.70 -1.49 25.04
C SER A 263 10.47 -1.44 23.71
N ILE A 264 11.65 -0.82 23.70
CA ILE A 264 12.51 -0.74 22.51
C ILE A 264 12.96 -2.12 22.04
N LEU A 265 13.35 -3.01 22.96
CA LEU A 265 13.75 -4.37 22.59
C LEU A 265 12.58 -5.17 22.00
N TYR A 266 11.39 -5.09 22.60
CA TYR A 266 10.21 -5.77 22.06
C TYR A 266 9.85 -5.21 20.69
N LEU A 267 9.85 -3.91 20.50
CA LEU A 267 9.59 -3.30 19.20
C LEU A 267 10.66 -3.64 18.15
N SER A 268 11.91 -3.88 18.57
CA SER A 268 12.97 -4.27 17.63
C SER A 268 12.86 -5.73 17.14
N LEU A 269 12.29 -6.63 17.97
CA LEU A 269 12.23 -8.05 17.71
C LEU A 269 10.87 -8.54 17.20
N MET A 270 9.79 -8.10 17.85
CA MET A 270 8.45 -8.64 17.58
C MET A 270 7.96 -8.40 16.14
N PRO A 271 8.22 -7.25 15.49
CA PRO A 271 7.86 -7.09 14.09
C PRO A 271 8.57 -8.10 13.18
N MET A 272 9.84 -8.41 13.45
CA MET A 272 10.60 -9.41 12.66
C MET A 272 9.94 -10.79 12.78
N VAL A 273 9.61 -11.21 14.00
CA VAL A 273 8.94 -12.49 14.24
C VAL A 273 7.53 -12.49 13.62
N PHE A 274 6.76 -11.43 13.83
CA PHE A 274 5.41 -11.29 13.31
C PHE A 274 5.38 -11.39 11.78
N PHE A 275 6.19 -10.61 11.08
CA PHE A 275 6.22 -10.62 9.62
C PHE A 275 6.90 -11.86 9.05
N LEU A 276 7.78 -12.52 9.79
CA LEU A 276 8.30 -13.83 9.43
C LEU A 276 7.16 -14.86 9.41
N VAL A 277 6.31 -14.89 10.43
CA VAL A 277 5.13 -15.78 10.46
C VAL A 277 4.15 -15.42 9.35
N MET A 278 3.87 -14.13 9.16
CA MET A 278 2.99 -13.67 8.08
C MET A 278 3.55 -13.98 6.68
N SER A 279 4.88 -14.05 6.52
CA SER A 279 5.54 -14.35 5.25
C SER A 279 5.27 -15.78 4.75
N LEU A 280 4.83 -16.67 5.60
CA LEU A 280 4.43 -18.02 5.21
C LEU A 280 3.18 -18.03 4.30
N LYS A 281 2.33 -17.01 4.41
CA LYS A 281 1.08 -16.91 3.63
C LYS A 281 1.03 -15.70 2.69
N ASN A 282 1.84 -14.69 2.94
CA ASN A 282 1.82 -13.41 2.21
C ASN A 282 3.22 -13.03 1.79
N LYS A 283 3.36 -12.25 0.69
CA LYS A 283 4.61 -11.58 0.36
C LYS A 283 4.71 -10.26 1.14
N PRO A 284 5.43 -10.21 2.27
CA PRO A 284 5.57 -8.98 3.03
C PRO A 284 6.43 -7.99 2.24
N GLN A 285 6.10 -6.72 2.37
CA GLN A 285 6.89 -5.65 1.78
C GLN A 285 7.99 -5.25 2.75
N LEU A 286 9.17 -4.87 2.23
CA LEU A 286 10.36 -4.53 3.04
C LEU A 286 10.08 -3.42 4.06
N GLN A 287 9.31 -2.40 3.64
CA GLN A 287 8.97 -1.27 4.50
C GLN A 287 8.10 -1.63 5.72
N TRP A 288 7.51 -2.83 5.77
CA TRP A 288 6.74 -3.26 6.95
C TRP A 288 7.61 -3.42 8.19
N LEU A 289 8.90 -3.68 8.00
CA LEU A 289 9.88 -3.79 9.09
C LEU A 289 10.36 -2.44 9.63
N LEU A 290 9.96 -1.32 9.02
CA LEU A 290 10.37 0.04 9.38
C LEU A 290 10.27 0.30 10.89
N ILE A 291 9.15 -0.07 11.49
CA ILE A 291 8.89 0.14 12.92
C ILE A 291 9.91 -0.58 13.82
N GLY A 292 10.33 -1.78 13.43
CA GLY A 292 11.37 -2.55 14.12
C GLY A 292 12.75 -1.91 13.95
N PHE A 293 13.08 -1.43 12.75
CA PHE A 293 14.38 -0.83 12.47
C PHE A 293 14.63 0.46 13.23
N VAL A 294 13.61 1.31 13.41
CA VAL A 294 13.72 2.50 14.26
C VAL A 294 14.12 2.11 15.69
N ALA A 295 13.46 1.09 16.24
CA ALA A 295 13.78 0.59 17.58
C ALA A 295 15.19 -0.02 17.64
N GLN A 296 15.63 -0.74 16.60
CA GLN A 296 16.99 -1.27 16.51
C GLN A 296 18.06 -0.18 16.53
N LEU A 297 17.84 0.96 15.84
CA LEU A 297 18.78 2.09 15.89
C LEU A 297 18.88 2.70 17.29
N ILE A 298 17.74 2.84 17.97
CA ILE A 298 17.71 3.35 19.36
C ILE A 298 18.46 2.38 20.27
N TRP A 299 18.19 1.07 20.14
CA TRP A 299 18.87 0.03 20.91
C TRP A 299 20.37 0.01 20.65
N LEU A 300 20.80 0.10 19.39
CA LEU A 300 22.19 0.14 18.99
C LEU A 300 22.94 1.34 19.61
N TYR A 301 22.31 2.52 19.62
CA TYR A 301 22.88 3.69 20.26
C TYR A 301 23.12 3.48 21.76
N GLN A 302 22.20 2.82 22.45
CA GLN A 302 22.24 2.61 23.90
C GLN A 302 23.26 1.55 24.33
N THR A 303 23.58 0.62 23.46
CA THR A 303 24.36 -0.60 23.81
C THR A 303 25.76 -0.62 23.24
N GLU A 304 26.04 0.14 22.19
CA GLU A 304 27.34 0.13 21.55
C GLU A 304 28.31 1.12 22.19
N ASP A 305 29.59 0.74 22.24
CA ASP A 305 30.64 1.60 22.74
C ASP A 305 30.77 2.87 21.90
N LEU A 306 30.95 4.01 22.59
CA LEU A 306 31.06 5.34 21.98
C LEU A 306 32.37 5.53 21.21
N ASP A 307 33.46 4.86 21.64
CA ASP A 307 34.79 5.03 21.06
C ASP A 307 35.07 4.07 19.90
N ASN A 308 34.04 3.29 19.49
CA ASN A 308 34.20 2.30 18.44
C ASN A 308 34.41 2.97 17.06
N LYS A 309 35.68 3.02 16.63
CA LYS A 309 36.06 3.59 15.33
C LYS A 309 35.43 2.86 14.14
N LEU A 310 35.20 1.54 14.27
CA LEU A 310 34.57 0.74 13.21
C LEU A 310 33.14 1.17 12.98
N PHE A 311 32.40 1.50 14.04
CA PHE A 311 31.04 2.02 13.94
C PHE A 311 30.97 3.26 13.04
N PHE A 312 31.81 4.26 13.27
CA PHE A 312 31.85 5.47 12.44
C PHE A 312 32.32 5.22 11.02
N ARG A 313 33.31 4.33 10.85
CA ARG A 313 33.80 3.97 9.49
C ARG A 313 32.70 3.32 8.65
N LEU A 314 31.98 2.36 9.21
CA LEU A 314 30.88 1.69 8.53
C LEU A 314 29.72 2.65 8.26
N GLY A 315 29.34 3.48 9.23
CA GLY A 315 28.30 4.51 9.05
C GLY A 315 28.68 5.52 7.96
N PHE A 316 29.93 5.98 7.94
CA PHE A 316 30.42 6.91 6.92
C PHE A 316 30.47 6.26 5.52
N ALA A 317 30.94 5.03 5.42
CA ALA A 317 30.93 4.28 4.16
C ALA A 317 29.50 4.12 3.62
N ASN A 318 28.54 3.75 4.49
CA ASN A 318 27.15 3.63 4.09
C ASN A 318 26.55 4.99 3.68
N LEU A 319 26.88 6.07 4.39
CA LEU A 319 26.46 7.42 4.01
C LEU A 319 26.96 7.82 2.62
N ILE A 320 28.22 7.50 2.27
CA ILE A 320 28.76 7.74 0.92
C ILE A 320 27.94 6.97 -0.11
N VAL A 321 27.68 5.68 0.12
CA VAL A 321 26.88 4.85 -0.79
C VAL A 321 25.49 5.46 -0.98
N LEU A 322 24.84 5.90 0.10
CA LEU A 322 23.53 6.55 0.02
C LEU A 322 23.56 7.88 -0.73
N ILE A 323 24.55 8.72 -0.49
CA ILE A 323 24.69 9.99 -1.23
C ILE A 323 24.91 9.73 -2.72
N VAL A 324 25.77 8.78 -3.08
CA VAL A 324 26.00 8.39 -4.48
C VAL A 324 24.71 7.88 -5.11
N ALA A 325 23.99 6.96 -4.43
CA ALA A 325 22.70 6.45 -4.91
C ALA A 325 21.69 7.59 -5.12
N ARG A 326 21.62 8.53 -4.19
CA ARG A 326 20.72 9.70 -4.28
C ARG A 326 21.10 10.64 -5.43
N ILE A 327 22.38 10.87 -5.68
CA ILE A 327 22.84 11.66 -6.84
C ILE A 327 22.48 10.94 -8.15
N LEU A 328 22.67 9.63 -8.20
CA LEU A 328 22.28 8.82 -9.36
C LEU A 328 20.78 8.89 -9.64
N LEU A 329 19.93 8.93 -8.60
CA LEU A 329 18.48 9.11 -8.76
C LEU A 329 18.09 10.48 -9.36
N LEU A 330 18.95 11.49 -9.26
CA LEU A 330 18.76 12.78 -9.92
C LEU A 330 19.32 12.80 -11.35
N SER A 331 20.06 11.77 -11.74
CA SER A 331 20.71 11.69 -13.05
C SER A 331 19.74 11.23 -14.13
N PRO A 332 19.75 11.85 -15.32
CA PRO A 332 19.01 11.36 -16.48
C PRO A 332 19.37 9.93 -16.89
N SER A 333 20.56 9.43 -16.51
CA SER A 333 21.01 8.07 -16.83
C SER A 333 20.13 6.96 -16.25
N LEU A 334 19.37 7.26 -15.21
CA LEU A 334 18.39 6.35 -14.61
C LEU A 334 16.94 6.70 -14.93
N SER A 335 16.70 7.64 -15.87
CA SER A 335 15.34 8.04 -16.28
C SER A 335 14.51 6.86 -16.79
N TRP A 336 15.13 5.85 -17.37
CA TRP A 336 14.45 4.62 -17.79
C TRP A 336 13.77 3.84 -16.65
N LEU A 337 14.23 4.02 -15.39
CA LEU A 337 13.55 3.48 -14.20
C LEU A 337 12.32 4.32 -13.80
N TYR A 338 12.30 5.60 -14.19
CA TYR A 338 11.37 6.61 -13.70
C TYR A 338 10.84 7.53 -14.81
N ASP A 339 10.56 6.99 -16.01
CA ASP A 339 10.01 7.78 -17.12
C ASP A 339 8.53 8.20 -16.91
N ASN A 340 8.08 8.19 -15.64
CA ASN A 340 6.69 8.40 -15.26
C ASN A 340 6.13 9.75 -15.75
N ARG A 341 6.92 10.82 -15.65
CA ARG A 341 6.53 12.14 -16.16
C ARG A 341 6.38 12.15 -17.68
N ASP A 342 7.44 11.71 -18.38
CA ASP A 342 7.51 11.76 -19.83
C ASP A 342 6.48 10.84 -20.48
N ALA A 343 6.29 9.64 -19.90
CA ALA A 343 5.26 8.70 -20.35
C ALA A 343 3.84 9.29 -20.23
N ALA A 344 3.52 9.89 -19.10
CA ALA A 344 2.22 10.53 -18.90
C ALA A 344 1.98 11.68 -19.89
N LEU A 345 3.01 12.50 -20.15
CA LEU A 345 2.93 13.61 -21.11
C LEU A 345 2.81 13.11 -22.55
N ARG A 346 3.55 12.05 -22.95
CA ARG A 346 3.41 11.43 -24.28
C ARG A 346 1.98 10.94 -24.51
N ILE A 347 1.42 10.22 -23.53
CA ILE A 347 0.02 9.76 -23.60
C ILE A 347 -0.92 10.97 -23.65
N GLY A 348 -0.70 12.00 -22.83
CA GLY A 348 -1.51 13.21 -22.78
C GLY A 348 -1.59 13.94 -24.13
N ASN A 349 -0.46 14.05 -24.83
CA ASN A 349 -0.40 14.66 -26.17
C ASN A 349 -1.18 13.86 -27.22
N GLU A 350 -1.16 12.52 -27.10
CA GLU A 350 -1.85 11.63 -28.05
C GLU A 350 -3.37 11.64 -27.87
N VAL A 351 -3.83 11.63 -26.60
CA VAL A 351 -5.27 11.58 -26.28
C VAL A 351 -5.93 12.97 -26.29
N LYS A 352 -5.16 14.04 -26.46
CA LYS A 352 -5.63 15.45 -26.50
C LYS A 352 -6.58 15.74 -25.31
N ASP A 353 -7.73 16.37 -25.58
CA ASP A 353 -8.71 16.81 -24.58
C ASP A 353 -9.75 15.74 -24.21
N SER A 354 -9.59 14.51 -24.70
CA SER A 354 -10.53 13.43 -24.42
C SER A 354 -10.56 13.07 -22.93
N LEU A 355 -11.70 12.63 -22.42
CA LEU A 355 -11.78 11.94 -21.15
C LEU A 355 -10.96 10.65 -21.25
N VAL A 356 -10.05 10.40 -20.29
CA VAL A 356 -9.14 9.27 -20.35
C VAL A 356 -9.44 8.29 -19.23
N ILE A 357 -9.58 7.04 -19.58
CA ILE A 357 -9.81 5.93 -18.65
C ILE A 357 -8.67 4.95 -18.79
N PHE A 358 -8.08 4.54 -17.67
CA PHE A 358 -7.01 3.57 -17.62
C PHE A 358 -7.48 2.24 -17.04
N GLU A 359 -6.70 1.20 -17.30
CA GLU A 359 -6.93 -0.12 -16.73
C GLU A 359 -6.41 -0.23 -15.28
N LYS A 360 -5.37 0.53 -14.92
CA LYS A 360 -4.71 0.47 -13.61
C LYS A 360 -4.71 1.81 -12.90
N TYR A 361 -4.99 1.78 -11.60
CA TYR A 361 -5.02 2.98 -10.77
C TYR A 361 -3.67 3.70 -10.68
N GLN A 362 -2.55 2.97 -10.76
CA GLN A 362 -1.21 3.55 -10.78
C GLN A 362 -1.01 4.46 -12.00
N GLU A 363 -1.35 3.93 -13.17
CA GLU A 363 -1.21 4.63 -14.44
C GLU A 363 -2.16 5.84 -14.51
N ALA A 364 -3.41 5.64 -14.09
CA ALA A 364 -4.39 6.72 -13.96
C ALA A 364 -3.88 7.84 -13.06
N SER A 365 -3.33 7.49 -11.89
CA SER A 365 -2.85 8.46 -10.91
C SER A 365 -1.64 9.25 -11.41
N LEU A 366 -0.67 8.60 -12.06
CA LEU A 366 0.49 9.26 -12.68
C LEU A 366 0.04 10.19 -13.79
N PHE A 367 -0.89 9.76 -14.63
CA PHE A 367 -1.45 10.59 -15.67
C PHE A 367 -2.20 11.80 -15.11
N ALA A 368 -3.05 11.58 -14.08
CA ALA A 368 -3.78 12.67 -13.44
C ALA A 368 -2.85 13.75 -12.88
N PHE A 369 -1.72 13.34 -12.29
CA PHE A 369 -0.74 14.27 -11.73
C PHE A 369 0.03 15.03 -12.81
N TYR A 370 0.67 14.32 -13.76
CA TYR A 370 1.59 14.92 -14.71
C TYR A 370 0.91 15.61 -15.89
N ALA A 371 -0.19 15.06 -16.39
CA ALA A 371 -1.00 15.70 -17.42
C ALA A 371 -1.98 16.74 -16.86
N ASN A 372 -2.09 16.84 -15.51
CA ASN A 372 -3.02 17.72 -14.80
C ASN A 372 -4.47 17.58 -15.30
N ARG A 373 -4.93 16.35 -15.49
CA ARG A 373 -6.25 16.02 -16.05
C ARG A 373 -6.95 14.99 -15.19
N SER A 374 -8.27 15.12 -15.07
CA SER A 374 -9.10 14.09 -14.44
C SER A 374 -9.07 12.82 -15.28
N THR A 375 -8.97 11.69 -14.61
CA THR A 375 -8.92 10.37 -15.22
C THR A 375 -9.56 9.35 -14.29
N TRP A 376 -9.90 8.20 -14.84
CA TRP A 376 -10.62 7.15 -14.12
C TRP A 376 -10.01 5.79 -14.38
N VAL A 377 -10.48 4.80 -13.63
CA VAL A 377 -10.01 3.42 -13.73
C VAL A 377 -11.17 2.52 -14.10
N TYR A 378 -11.04 1.87 -15.23
CA TYR A 378 -11.92 0.78 -15.62
C TYR A 378 -11.39 -0.52 -15.03
N ARG A 379 -12.08 -1.04 -14.00
CA ARG A 379 -11.65 -2.25 -13.32
C ARG A 379 -11.94 -3.50 -14.17
N THR A 380 -10.88 -4.08 -14.71
CA THR A 380 -10.93 -5.38 -15.39
C THR A 380 -10.91 -6.54 -14.39
N LEU A 381 -11.06 -7.76 -14.90
CA LEU A 381 -11.06 -9.00 -14.10
C LEU A 381 -9.76 -9.24 -13.34
N ASP A 382 -8.63 -8.84 -13.95
CA ASP A 382 -7.29 -9.09 -13.44
C ASP A 382 -6.80 -7.98 -12.49
N ASN A 383 -7.53 -6.89 -12.41
CA ASN A 383 -7.15 -5.74 -11.61
C ASN A 383 -7.87 -5.70 -10.26
N ARG A 384 -7.10 -5.41 -9.21
CA ARG A 384 -7.66 -5.23 -7.88
C ARG A 384 -8.54 -3.99 -7.81
N ARG A 385 -9.50 -3.99 -6.91
CA ARG A 385 -10.23 -2.78 -6.50
C ARG A 385 -9.27 -1.73 -5.96
N SER A 386 -9.65 -0.47 -6.07
CA SER A 386 -8.91 0.70 -5.61
C SER A 386 -9.91 1.77 -5.12
N SER A 387 -9.42 2.88 -4.55
CA SER A 387 -10.31 3.97 -4.15
C SER A 387 -11.01 4.67 -5.32
N PHE A 388 -10.56 4.48 -6.55
CA PHE A 388 -11.31 4.96 -7.73
C PHE A 388 -12.70 4.33 -7.84
N ASP A 389 -12.83 3.06 -7.43
CA ASP A 389 -14.11 2.35 -7.44
C ASP A 389 -15.13 2.89 -6.40
N ASP A 390 -14.66 3.68 -5.42
CA ASP A 390 -15.51 4.30 -4.41
C ASP A 390 -16.01 5.70 -4.85
N TRP A 391 -15.30 6.34 -5.80
CA TRP A 391 -15.60 7.71 -6.23
C TRP A 391 -16.42 7.81 -7.49
N GLN A 392 -16.45 6.78 -8.32
CA GLN A 392 -17.18 6.77 -9.57
C GLN A 392 -17.63 5.38 -9.97
N GLN A 393 -18.80 5.31 -10.56
CA GLN A 393 -19.41 4.09 -11.08
C GLN A 393 -19.48 4.14 -12.60
N LEU A 394 -19.62 2.98 -13.26
CA LEU A 394 -19.71 2.90 -14.73
C LEU A 394 -20.88 3.73 -15.29
N ASN A 395 -21.99 3.85 -14.54
CA ASN A 395 -23.16 4.66 -14.92
C ASN A 395 -22.84 6.15 -15.08
N ASP A 396 -21.80 6.65 -14.42
CA ASP A 396 -21.40 8.06 -14.57
C ASP A 396 -20.84 8.36 -15.98
N PHE A 397 -20.54 7.31 -16.76
CA PHE A 397 -20.08 7.41 -18.13
C PHE A 397 -21.15 7.18 -19.19
N ASP A 398 -22.40 6.93 -18.80
CA ASP A 398 -23.49 6.70 -19.75
C ASP A 398 -23.61 7.84 -20.76
N GLY A 399 -23.62 7.47 -22.03
CA GLY A 399 -23.68 8.39 -23.16
C GLY A 399 -22.42 9.23 -23.41
N LYS A 400 -21.34 9.02 -22.64
CA LYS A 400 -20.09 9.78 -22.80
C LYS A 400 -19.13 9.12 -23.79
N ASP A 401 -18.37 9.98 -24.46
CA ASP A 401 -17.21 9.58 -25.25
C ASP A 401 -15.97 9.62 -24.37
N PHE A 402 -15.11 8.62 -24.49
CA PHE A 402 -13.83 8.58 -23.81
C PHE A 402 -12.78 7.78 -24.57
N VAL A 403 -11.54 7.90 -24.12
CA VAL A 403 -10.40 7.12 -24.61
C VAL A 403 -9.98 6.15 -23.53
N PHE A 404 -10.00 4.86 -23.87
CA PHE A 404 -9.49 3.81 -23.01
C PHE A 404 -8.02 3.52 -23.34
N VAL A 405 -7.16 3.62 -22.33
CA VAL A 405 -5.71 3.40 -22.46
C VAL A 405 -5.32 2.15 -21.69
N SER A 406 -4.85 1.14 -22.43
CA SER A 406 -4.48 -0.16 -21.87
C SER A 406 -3.18 -0.67 -22.48
N ARG A 407 -2.41 -1.38 -21.68
CA ARG A 407 -1.22 -2.10 -22.13
C ARG A 407 -1.56 -3.44 -22.80
N TRP A 408 -2.70 -4.01 -22.49
CA TRP A 408 -3.07 -5.38 -22.81
C TRP A 408 -4.08 -5.48 -23.95
N GLN A 409 -5.02 -4.55 -24.00
CA GLN A 409 -6.03 -4.52 -25.05
C GLN A 409 -5.50 -3.82 -26.29
N LYS A 410 -5.09 -4.61 -27.27
CA LYS A 410 -4.54 -4.11 -28.54
C LYS A 410 -5.57 -3.31 -29.34
N SER A 411 -5.13 -2.22 -29.93
CA SER A 411 -5.87 -1.41 -30.91
C SER A 411 -4.93 -0.96 -32.03
N ASN A 412 -5.49 -0.32 -33.06
CA ASN A 412 -4.72 0.18 -34.21
C ASN A 412 -3.86 1.42 -33.86
N GLN A 413 -4.17 2.11 -32.75
CA GLN A 413 -3.43 3.26 -32.29
C GLN A 413 -2.67 2.90 -31.02
N SER A 414 -1.38 3.22 -30.97
CA SER A 414 -0.55 2.99 -29.79
C SER A 414 0.46 4.11 -29.58
N VAL A 415 0.89 4.29 -28.35
CA VAL A 415 1.91 5.24 -27.92
C VAL A 415 2.90 4.53 -27.00
N ILE A 416 4.16 4.95 -27.03
CA ILE A 416 5.14 4.46 -26.05
C ILE A 416 4.89 5.15 -24.72
N GLY A 417 4.44 4.37 -23.73
CA GLY A 417 4.16 4.81 -22.37
C GLY A 417 5.24 4.40 -21.39
N TRP A 418 4.83 4.04 -20.16
CA TRP A 418 5.73 3.72 -19.06
C TRP A 418 6.67 2.55 -19.33
N ARG A 419 7.94 2.71 -18.97
CA ARG A 419 9.01 1.72 -19.12
C ARG A 419 9.19 1.28 -20.57
N ASP A 420 9.05 2.22 -21.50
CA ASP A 420 9.16 2.02 -22.95
C ASP A 420 8.25 0.89 -23.49
N LYS A 421 7.09 0.71 -22.85
CA LYS A 421 6.09 -0.30 -23.30
C LYS A 421 5.03 0.37 -24.14
N PRO A 422 4.49 -0.35 -25.17
CA PRO A 422 3.37 0.15 -25.94
C PRO A 422 2.09 0.17 -25.10
N TYR A 423 1.36 1.27 -25.19
CA TYR A 423 0.02 1.47 -24.68
C TYR A 423 -0.92 1.69 -25.82
N PHE A 424 -2.01 0.96 -25.85
CA PHE A 424 -3.00 0.99 -26.90
C PHE A 424 -4.12 1.96 -26.52
N ILE A 425 -4.60 2.69 -27.53
CA ILE A 425 -5.59 3.75 -27.38
C ILE A 425 -6.85 3.30 -28.11
N THR A 426 -7.93 3.07 -27.39
CA THR A 426 -9.23 2.69 -27.93
C THR A 426 -10.22 3.81 -27.70
N LYS A 427 -10.79 4.37 -28.78
CA LYS A 427 -11.88 5.35 -28.69
C LYS A 427 -13.19 4.61 -28.43
N VAL A 428 -13.93 5.06 -27.44
CA VAL A 428 -15.26 4.57 -27.08
C VAL A 428 -16.22 5.74 -27.23
N GLU A 429 -17.17 5.61 -28.14
CA GLU A 429 -18.16 6.64 -28.42
C GLU A 429 -19.52 6.20 -27.86
N ASN A 430 -20.26 7.16 -27.29
CA ASN A 430 -21.59 6.96 -26.71
C ASN A 430 -21.66 5.70 -25.85
N PHE A 431 -20.75 5.63 -24.86
CA PHE A 431 -20.65 4.47 -23.98
C PHE A 431 -21.99 4.16 -23.30
N LYS A 432 -22.36 2.90 -23.31
CA LYS A 432 -23.54 2.43 -22.60
C LYS A 432 -23.09 1.44 -21.53
N PRO A 433 -23.18 1.81 -20.25
CA PRO A 433 -22.88 0.88 -19.17
C PRO A 433 -23.93 -0.23 -19.15
N GLU A 434 -23.44 -1.45 -19.18
CA GLU A 434 -24.30 -2.64 -19.11
C GLU A 434 -24.46 -3.08 -17.65
N GLU A 435 -24.62 -2.13 -16.72
CA GLU A 435 -24.81 -2.38 -15.27
C GLU A 435 -26.11 -3.10 -14.94
N ASN A 436 -27.03 -3.16 -15.90
CA ASN A 436 -28.28 -3.87 -15.74
C ASN A 436 -28.12 -5.40 -15.77
N TYR A 437 -26.92 -5.92 -15.96
CA TYR A 437 -26.61 -7.35 -15.92
C TYR A 437 -25.92 -7.71 -14.61
N ALA A 438 -26.68 -8.28 -13.69
CA ALA A 438 -26.16 -8.83 -12.45
C ALA A 438 -26.62 -10.30 -12.32
N PHE A 439 -25.71 -11.15 -11.92
CA PHE A 439 -25.95 -12.58 -11.72
C PHE A 439 -25.53 -12.99 -10.32
N HIS A 440 -26.22 -13.99 -9.79
CA HIS A 440 -25.81 -14.65 -8.56
C HIS A 440 -25.52 -16.13 -8.87
N LEU A 441 -24.26 -16.52 -8.71
CA LEU A 441 -23.87 -17.92 -8.78
C LEU A 441 -24.24 -18.60 -7.46
N MET A 442 -25.04 -19.67 -7.57
CA MET A 442 -25.59 -20.37 -6.41
C MET A 442 -24.73 -21.55 -6.01
N SER A 443 -24.40 -22.41 -6.97
CA SER A 443 -23.69 -23.66 -6.72
C SER A 443 -22.89 -24.13 -7.94
N SER A 444 -21.91 -25.00 -7.71
CA SER A 444 -21.29 -25.82 -8.74
C SER A 444 -21.34 -27.28 -8.30
N VAL A 445 -21.81 -28.16 -9.19
CA VAL A 445 -21.87 -29.59 -8.92
C VAL A 445 -21.08 -30.32 -10.00
N ASN A 446 -20.14 -31.15 -9.56
CA ASN A 446 -19.33 -31.98 -10.46
C ASN A 446 -19.96 -33.37 -10.63
N TYR A 447 -20.17 -33.78 -11.88
CA TYR A 447 -20.65 -35.12 -12.27
C TYR A 447 -19.51 -35.89 -12.97
N PRO A 448 -18.61 -36.55 -12.22
CA PRO A 448 -17.42 -37.20 -12.78
C PRO A 448 -17.75 -38.31 -13.78
N ALA A 449 -18.84 -39.04 -13.57
CA ALA A 449 -19.29 -40.13 -14.47
C ALA A 449 -19.68 -39.62 -15.87
N GLU A 450 -20.17 -38.37 -15.94
CA GLU A 450 -20.59 -37.73 -17.19
C GLU A 450 -19.52 -36.78 -17.75
N ASN A 451 -18.45 -36.56 -16.98
CA ASN A 451 -17.37 -35.64 -17.32
C ASN A 451 -17.85 -34.18 -17.49
N ILE A 452 -18.80 -33.76 -16.64
CA ILE A 452 -19.49 -32.46 -16.68
C ILE A 452 -19.48 -31.80 -15.32
N VAL A 453 -19.30 -30.47 -15.32
CA VAL A 453 -19.56 -29.58 -14.18
C VAL A 453 -20.78 -28.71 -14.48
N VAL A 454 -21.79 -28.74 -13.63
CA VAL A 454 -23.01 -27.94 -13.76
C VAL A 454 -22.88 -26.71 -12.84
N ILE A 455 -23.00 -25.53 -13.43
CA ILE A 455 -23.01 -24.26 -12.70
C ILE A 455 -24.44 -23.74 -12.68
N GLU A 456 -24.96 -23.51 -11.48
CA GLU A 456 -26.28 -22.95 -11.26
C GLU A 456 -26.18 -21.45 -11.00
N LEU A 457 -26.92 -20.66 -11.76
CA LEU A 457 -26.93 -19.21 -11.67
C LEU A 457 -28.37 -18.67 -11.70
N SER A 458 -28.62 -17.60 -10.95
CA SER A 458 -29.83 -16.81 -11.04
C SER A 458 -29.54 -15.44 -11.60
N SER A 459 -30.40 -14.93 -12.48
CA SER A 459 -30.34 -13.55 -12.92
C SER A 459 -31.05 -12.65 -11.93
N VAL A 460 -30.30 -11.69 -11.38
CA VAL A 460 -30.85 -10.64 -10.52
C VAL A 460 -31.33 -9.44 -11.36
N SER A 461 -30.95 -9.42 -12.64
CA SER A 461 -31.19 -8.28 -13.53
C SER A 461 -32.45 -8.43 -14.38
N PRO A 462 -33.34 -7.43 -14.39
CA PRO A 462 -34.44 -7.37 -15.34
C PRO A 462 -34.02 -7.22 -16.80
N ALA A 463 -32.80 -6.78 -17.08
CA ALA A 463 -32.31 -6.44 -18.42
C ALA A 463 -32.32 -7.64 -19.38
N ILE A 464 -32.02 -8.85 -18.89
CA ILE A 464 -32.09 -10.07 -19.72
C ILE A 464 -33.51 -10.30 -20.21
N PHE A 465 -34.49 -10.10 -19.33
CA PHE A 465 -35.92 -10.30 -19.66
C PHE A 465 -36.49 -9.18 -20.54
N SER A 466 -35.87 -8.00 -20.58
CA SER A 466 -36.29 -6.86 -21.43
C SER A 466 -35.69 -6.85 -22.83
N SER A 467 -34.62 -7.59 -23.10
CA SER A 467 -34.00 -7.66 -24.44
C SER A 467 -35.00 -8.21 -25.48
N LYS A 468 -35.09 -7.56 -26.64
CA LYS A 468 -36.04 -7.95 -27.70
C LYS A 468 -35.48 -9.03 -28.62
N ASN A 469 -34.17 -9.00 -28.89
CA ASN A 469 -33.49 -9.93 -29.77
C ASN A 469 -32.27 -10.55 -29.09
N PHE A 470 -31.87 -11.73 -29.51
CA PHE A 470 -30.65 -12.39 -29.05
C PHE A 470 -29.39 -11.52 -29.26
N GLN A 471 -29.36 -10.79 -30.39
CA GLN A 471 -28.25 -9.92 -30.76
C GLN A 471 -28.10 -8.70 -29.84
N ASP A 472 -29.14 -8.36 -29.09
CA ASP A 472 -29.11 -7.26 -28.12
C ASP A 472 -28.43 -7.67 -26.80
N LEU A 473 -28.17 -8.96 -26.59
CA LEU A 473 -27.43 -9.45 -25.42
C LEU A 473 -25.94 -9.12 -25.55
N PRO A 474 -25.32 -8.54 -24.53
CA PRO A 474 -23.88 -8.34 -24.49
C PRO A 474 -23.14 -9.69 -24.49
N LEU A 475 -21.84 -9.68 -24.73
CA LEU A 475 -21.00 -10.86 -24.60
C LEU A 475 -20.90 -11.25 -23.11
N LEU A 476 -21.51 -12.37 -22.75
CA LEU A 476 -21.55 -12.91 -21.39
C LEU A 476 -20.89 -14.28 -21.34
N TYR A 477 -19.98 -14.44 -20.38
CA TYR A 477 -19.21 -15.68 -20.23
C TYR A 477 -19.22 -16.18 -18.80
N LEU A 478 -19.26 -17.50 -18.61
CA LEU A 478 -18.72 -18.11 -17.40
C LEU A 478 -17.20 -18.12 -17.51
N VAL A 479 -16.56 -17.48 -16.54
CA VAL A 479 -15.11 -17.29 -16.50
C VAL A 479 -14.51 -18.20 -15.45
N PHE A 480 -13.74 -19.17 -15.88
CA PHE A 480 -13.05 -20.13 -15.01
C PHE A 480 -11.62 -19.68 -14.77
N ILE A 481 -11.26 -19.52 -13.51
CA ILE A 481 -9.94 -19.01 -13.10
C ILE A 481 -9.18 -20.03 -12.26
N GLY A 482 -7.88 -20.13 -12.51
CA GLY A 482 -6.94 -20.96 -11.77
C GLY A 482 -6.18 -20.18 -10.69
N ASP A 483 -5.47 -20.93 -9.84
CA ASP A 483 -4.49 -20.41 -8.87
C ASP A 483 -3.06 -20.57 -9.43
N PRO A 484 -2.10 -19.67 -9.11
CA PRO A 484 -2.15 -18.59 -8.09
C PRO A 484 -2.40 -17.19 -8.65
N HIS A 485 -2.54 -16.98 -9.96
CA HIS A 485 -2.51 -15.65 -10.57
C HIS A 485 -3.86 -15.20 -11.12
N HIS A 486 -4.97 -15.83 -10.74
CA HIS A 486 -6.30 -15.56 -11.30
C HIS A 486 -6.32 -15.60 -12.84
N SER A 487 -5.42 -16.38 -13.44
CA SER A 487 -5.39 -16.54 -14.89
C SER A 487 -6.67 -17.19 -15.37
N VAL A 488 -7.28 -16.63 -16.39
CA VAL A 488 -8.42 -17.23 -17.06
C VAL A 488 -7.95 -18.54 -17.69
N VAL A 489 -8.57 -19.64 -17.29
CA VAL A 489 -8.29 -20.99 -17.81
C VAL A 489 -9.23 -21.32 -18.95
N TYR A 490 -10.51 -20.98 -18.80
CA TYR A 490 -11.54 -21.27 -19.77
C TYR A 490 -12.66 -20.23 -19.74
N LEU A 491 -13.28 -19.97 -20.89
CA LEU A 491 -14.43 -19.10 -21.08
C LEU A 491 -15.55 -19.88 -21.76
N GLU A 492 -16.74 -19.89 -21.16
CA GLU A 492 -17.95 -20.45 -21.76
C GLU A 492 -18.94 -19.34 -22.08
N ASP A 493 -19.32 -19.19 -23.35
CA ASP A 493 -20.37 -18.24 -23.75
C ASP A 493 -21.73 -18.76 -23.29
N ILE A 494 -22.40 -17.96 -22.44
CA ILE A 494 -23.67 -18.35 -21.82
C ILE A 494 -24.91 -17.69 -22.44
N ARG A 495 -24.74 -16.91 -23.51
CA ARG A 495 -25.85 -16.13 -24.09
C ARG A 495 -26.98 -16.99 -24.60
N GLU A 496 -26.68 -18.10 -25.26
CA GLU A 496 -27.69 -19.03 -25.77
C GLU A 496 -28.53 -19.62 -24.64
N VAL A 497 -27.87 -20.11 -23.59
CA VAL A 497 -28.53 -20.70 -22.41
C VAL A 497 -29.39 -19.66 -21.68
N LEU A 498 -28.88 -18.42 -21.58
CA LEU A 498 -29.62 -17.30 -20.99
C LEU A 498 -30.86 -16.94 -21.81
N TRP A 499 -30.73 -16.95 -23.16
CA TRP A 499 -31.82 -16.64 -24.06
C TRP A 499 -32.91 -17.71 -24.02
N GLU A 500 -32.53 -18.98 -23.98
CA GLU A 500 -33.46 -20.11 -23.80
C GLU A 500 -34.17 -20.03 -22.44
N GLY A 501 -33.45 -19.74 -21.37
CA GLY A 501 -34.00 -19.54 -20.04
C GLY A 501 -35.02 -18.40 -19.99
N LYS A 502 -34.77 -17.28 -20.71
CA LYS A 502 -35.71 -16.17 -20.86
C LYS A 502 -37.00 -16.62 -21.55
N ILE A 503 -36.90 -17.33 -22.67
CA ILE A 503 -38.06 -17.83 -23.42
C ILE A 503 -38.90 -18.75 -22.54
N LYS A 504 -38.26 -19.57 -21.68
CA LYS A 504 -38.90 -20.52 -20.78
C LYS A 504 -39.32 -19.87 -19.44
N HIS A 505 -39.11 -18.57 -19.26
CA HIS A 505 -39.37 -17.83 -18.01
C HIS A 505 -38.71 -18.44 -16.75
N GLN A 506 -37.53 -19.00 -16.92
CA GLN A 506 -36.76 -19.63 -15.83
C GLN A 506 -36.08 -18.56 -14.95
N LYS A 507 -36.25 -18.65 -13.63
CA LYS A 507 -35.54 -17.78 -12.66
C LYS A 507 -34.12 -18.28 -12.40
N THR A 508 -33.89 -19.57 -12.51
CA THR A 508 -32.60 -20.22 -12.31
C THR A 508 -32.19 -20.92 -13.60
N ILE A 509 -30.94 -20.77 -13.96
CA ILE A 509 -30.38 -21.30 -15.20
C ILE A 509 -29.20 -22.19 -14.84
N GLN A 510 -29.13 -23.36 -15.46
CA GLN A 510 -28.00 -24.29 -15.31
C GLN A 510 -27.16 -24.30 -16.58
N VAL A 511 -25.85 -24.13 -16.42
CA VAL A 511 -24.88 -24.21 -17.50
C VAL A 511 -23.98 -25.42 -17.27
N SER A 512 -23.96 -26.33 -18.22
CA SER A 512 -23.14 -27.56 -18.18
C SER A 512 -21.86 -27.36 -18.95
N VAL A 513 -20.70 -27.54 -18.31
CA VAL A 513 -19.39 -27.37 -18.93
C VAL A 513 -18.59 -28.68 -18.78
N ARG A 514 -17.89 -29.10 -19.85
CA ARG A 514 -17.08 -30.32 -19.81
C ARG A 514 -15.91 -30.15 -18.83
N SER A 515 -15.76 -31.07 -17.89
CA SER A 515 -14.77 -30.99 -16.82
C SER A 515 -13.33 -31.01 -17.33
N ASN A 516 -13.05 -31.67 -18.45
CA ASN A 516 -11.72 -31.72 -19.09
C ASN A 516 -11.26 -30.36 -19.61
N LEU A 517 -12.19 -29.41 -19.89
CA LEU A 517 -11.88 -28.04 -20.33
C LEU A 517 -11.48 -27.12 -19.15
N LEU A 518 -11.86 -27.51 -17.95
CA LEU A 518 -11.68 -26.66 -16.77
C LEU A 518 -10.25 -26.73 -16.20
N GLY A 519 -9.48 -27.76 -16.52
CA GLY A 519 -8.10 -27.93 -16.12
C GLY A 519 -7.89 -27.76 -14.62
N LYS A 520 -7.05 -26.76 -14.23
CA LYS A 520 -6.77 -26.41 -12.83
C LYS A 520 -7.66 -25.29 -12.28
N SER A 521 -8.82 -25.06 -12.88
CA SER A 521 -9.73 -24.01 -12.43
C SER A 521 -10.26 -24.30 -11.03
N LYS A 522 -10.30 -23.27 -10.18
CA LYS A 522 -10.76 -23.38 -8.79
C LYS A 522 -11.95 -22.48 -8.48
N LYS A 523 -12.19 -21.47 -9.29
CA LYS A 523 -13.28 -20.51 -9.11
C LYS A 523 -13.93 -20.19 -10.43
N VAL A 524 -15.21 -19.82 -10.37
CA VAL A 524 -16.00 -19.39 -11.52
C VAL A 524 -16.79 -18.14 -11.17
N TYR A 525 -17.01 -17.28 -12.15
CA TYR A 525 -17.90 -16.12 -12.08
C TYR A 525 -18.46 -15.77 -13.46
N VAL A 526 -19.47 -14.90 -13.54
CA VAL A 526 -19.98 -14.35 -14.80
C VAL A 526 -19.19 -13.09 -15.17
N GLY A 527 -18.58 -13.10 -16.33
CA GLY A 527 -17.90 -11.96 -16.94
C GLY A 527 -18.74 -11.36 -18.07
N LEU A 528 -18.78 -10.04 -18.14
CA LEU A 528 -19.40 -9.28 -19.22
C LEU A 528 -18.32 -8.52 -19.98
N GLN A 529 -18.33 -8.63 -21.31
CA GLN A 529 -17.40 -7.93 -22.19
C GLN A 529 -18.14 -6.88 -23.03
N PRO A 530 -18.05 -5.60 -22.69
CA PRO A 530 -18.57 -4.53 -23.53
C PRO A 530 -17.81 -4.42 -24.84
N ARG A 531 -18.46 -3.86 -25.85
CA ARG A 531 -17.83 -3.66 -27.16
C ARG A 531 -16.61 -2.73 -27.05
N GLY A 532 -15.44 -3.22 -27.45
CA GLY A 532 -14.19 -2.45 -27.45
C GLY A 532 -13.50 -2.30 -26.09
N LEU A 533 -14.01 -2.92 -25.03
CA LEU A 533 -13.44 -2.87 -23.68
C LEU A 533 -13.10 -4.25 -23.16
N PRO A 534 -12.20 -4.39 -22.17
CA PRO A 534 -11.95 -5.64 -21.47
C PRO A 534 -13.17 -6.13 -20.69
N MET A 535 -13.20 -7.42 -20.42
CA MET A 535 -14.22 -8.06 -19.61
C MET A 535 -14.15 -7.62 -18.14
N TYR A 536 -15.30 -7.46 -17.48
CA TYR A 536 -15.42 -7.24 -16.03
C TYR A 536 -16.42 -8.22 -15.39
N SER A 537 -16.36 -8.38 -14.07
CA SER A 537 -17.23 -9.33 -13.37
C SER A 537 -18.59 -8.72 -13.05
N VAL A 538 -19.66 -9.42 -13.37
CA VAL A 538 -21.05 -9.08 -13.08
C VAL A 538 -21.72 -10.06 -12.11
N SER A 539 -20.93 -10.87 -11.41
CA SER A 539 -21.45 -11.80 -10.40
C SER A 539 -20.49 -11.95 -9.20
N ASN A 540 -20.96 -12.60 -8.14
CA ASN A 540 -20.11 -13.17 -7.11
C ASN A 540 -19.19 -14.25 -7.71
N LYS A 541 -18.13 -14.62 -6.96
CA LYS A 541 -17.25 -15.74 -7.29
C LYS A 541 -17.59 -16.92 -6.40
N ILE A 542 -17.72 -18.11 -6.98
CA ILE A 542 -17.87 -19.36 -6.23
C ILE A 542 -16.68 -20.27 -6.47
N SER A 543 -16.38 -21.13 -5.49
CA SER A 543 -15.38 -22.19 -5.64
C SER A 543 -15.97 -23.35 -6.46
N ILE A 544 -15.17 -23.92 -7.33
CA ILE A 544 -15.48 -25.19 -7.98
C ILE A 544 -15.03 -26.28 -7.02
N GLU A 545 -15.94 -27.14 -6.58
CA GLU A 545 -15.59 -28.29 -5.73
C GLU A 545 -14.67 -29.22 -6.50
N SER A 546 -13.43 -29.29 -6.05
CA SER A 546 -12.36 -30.08 -6.69
C SER A 546 -12.14 -31.42 -6.02
N ASP A 547 -13.16 -32.05 -5.50
CA ASP A 547 -13.01 -33.42 -5.03
C ASP A 547 -13.01 -34.38 -6.21
N LYS A 548 -11.79 -34.74 -6.63
CA LYS A 548 -11.41 -35.75 -7.59
C LYS A 548 -11.48 -35.33 -9.08
N PHE A 549 -10.42 -34.66 -9.53
CA PHE A 549 -9.97 -34.87 -10.93
C PHE A 549 -8.83 -35.89 -10.95
#